data_5dd857acd02cde44eb607c542ab98a2f
#
_entry.id   5dd857acd02cde44eb607c542ab98a2f
#
_cell.length_a   1.000
_cell.length_b   1.000
_cell.length_c   1.000
_cell.angle_alpha   90.00
_cell.angle_beta   90.00
_cell.angle_gamma   90.00
#
_symmetry.space_group_name_H-M   'P 1'
#
loop_
_entity.id
_entity.type
_entity.pdbx_description
1 polymer ?
#
loop_
_entity_poly.entity_id
_entity_poly.type
_entity_poly.pdbx_seq_one_letter_code
_entity_poly.pdbx_strand_id
1 'polypeptide(L)'
;MKMDTTIKTKMKIDKPASEVFSAIVDPEKMGGYWFSSGTGRVEQGALITWRYEEYGAEGSIDVLKVKENEEIIFSWGDTTVTMTFLETDEGTLIEVTEAGLKADDPEIVNKMLGQKEGWVYMLTCLKGYVENGITTLRASLVH
;
A
#
# COMPACT_ATOMS: atom_id res chain seq x y z
N MET A 1 30.47 -0.36 -0.17
CA MET A 1 29.26 -1.07 0.30
C MET A 1 28.03 -0.40 -0.28
N LYS A 2 27.15 -1.20 -0.87
CA LYS A 2 25.90 -0.69 -1.42
C LYS A 2 24.84 -0.58 -0.32
N MET A 3 24.21 0.58 -0.22
CA MET A 3 23.06 0.75 0.66
C MET A 3 21.87 -0.04 0.12
N ASP A 4 21.20 -0.80 0.97
CA ASP A 4 19.93 -1.41 0.61
C ASP A 4 18.83 -0.36 0.70
N THR A 5 18.20 -0.04 -0.43
CA THR A 5 17.14 0.95 -0.52
C THR A 5 15.75 0.33 -0.61
N THR A 6 15.66 -0.98 -0.45
CA THR A 6 14.37 -1.67 -0.42
C THR A 6 13.69 -1.45 0.92
N ILE A 7 12.43 -1.03 0.87
CA ILE A 7 11.62 -0.79 2.06
C ILE A 7 10.67 -1.96 2.24
N LYS A 8 10.64 -2.53 3.43
CA LYS A 8 9.77 -3.66 3.77
C LYS A 8 8.99 -3.35 5.04
N THR A 9 7.68 -3.54 4.99
CA THR A 9 6.79 -3.33 6.14
C THR A 9 5.80 -4.49 6.20
N LYS A 10 5.63 -5.04 7.38
CA LYS A 10 4.71 -6.16 7.64
C LYS A 10 3.68 -5.75 8.67
N MET A 11 2.46 -6.29 8.54
CA MET A 11 1.39 -6.03 9.49
C MET A 11 0.54 -7.29 9.63
N LYS A 12 0.21 -7.62 10.86
CA LYS A 12 -0.74 -8.71 11.16
C LYS A 12 -2.14 -8.12 11.20
N ILE A 13 -3.05 -8.71 10.44
CA ILE A 13 -4.46 -8.30 10.38
C ILE A 13 -5.33 -9.50 10.73
N ASP A 14 -6.22 -9.32 11.67
CA ASP A 14 -7.06 -10.38 12.27
C ASP A 14 -8.28 -10.69 11.41
N LYS A 15 -8.06 -10.88 10.10
CA LYS A 15 -9.11 -11.20 9.12
C LYS A 15 -8.54 -12.11 8.03
N PRO A 16 -9.39 -12.86 7.32
CA PRO A 16 -8.95 -13.70 6.21
C PRO A 16 -8.27 -12.89 5.09
N ALA A 17 -7.37 -13.53 4.36
CA ALA A 17 -6.67 -12.90 3.25
C ALA A 17 -7.61 -12.33 2.20
N SER A 18 -8.76 -12.98 1.96
CA SER A 18 -9.76 -12.49 1.02
C SER A 18 -10.34 -11.13 1.41
N GLU A 19 -10.54 -10.88 2.70
CA GLU A 19 -11.05 -9.58 3.16
C GLU A 19 -9.97 -8.50 3.07
N VAL A 20 -8.74 -8.81 3.43
CA VAL A 20 -7.62 -7.87 3.33
C VAL A 20 -7.34 -7.53 1.88
N PHE A 21 -7.29 -8.52 1.02
CA PHE A 21 -7.08 -8.35 -0.42
C PHE A 21 -8.20 -7.49 -1.04
N SER A 22 -9.46 -7.81 -0.72
CA SER A 22 -10.62 -7.06 -1.23
C SER A 22 -10.56 -5.59 -0.85
N ALA A 23 -10.10 -5.27 0.36
CA ALA A 23 -9.98 -3.88 0.81
C ALA A 23 -8.96 -3.09 -0.01
N ILE A 24 -7.97 -3.76 -0.59
CA ILE A 24 -6.95 -3.09 -1.40
C ILE A 24 -7.38 -2.94 -2.85
N VAL A 25 -7.99 -3.97 -3.44
CA VAL A 25 -8.33 -3.94 -4.87
C VAL A 25 -9.61 -3.17 -5.17
N ASP A 26 -10.50 -3.01 -4.22
CA ASP A 26 -11.77 -2.31 -4.40
C ASP A 26 -11.61 -0.82 -4.07
N PRO A 27 -11.74 0.09 -5.07
CA PRO A 27 -11.54 1.52 -4.83
C PRO A 27 -12.55 2.11 -3.84
N GLU A 28 -13.76 1.55 -3.73
CA GLU A 28 -14.74 2.02 -2.76
C GLU A 28 -14.29 1.72 -1.32
N LYS A 29 -13.69 0.56 -1.10
CA LYS A 29 -13.16 0.19 0.22
C LYS A 29 -11.89 0.98 0.55
N MET A 30 -11.03 1.19 -0.45
CA MET A 30 -9.79 1.96 -0.28
C MET A 30 -10.07 3.37 0.26
N GLY A 31 -11.15 4.00 -0.15
CA GLY A 31 -11.55 5.32 0.34
C GLY A 31 -11.79 5.39 1.84
N GLY A 32 -11.95 4.27 2.49
CA GLY A 32 -12.15 4.20 3.93
C GLY A 32 -10.85 4.27 4.76
N TYR A 33 -9.69 4.03 4.14
CA TYR A 33 -8.45 3.96 4.91
C TYR A 33 -7.21 4.48 4.20
N TRP A 34 -7.23 4.72 2.90
CA TRP A 34 -6.05 5.12 2.12
C TRP A 34 -6.38 6.29 1.19
N PHE A 35 -6.26 6.09 -0.14
CA PHE A 35 -6.60 7.16 -1.08
C PHE A 35 -8.09 7.47 -1.07
N SER A 36 -8.44 8.74 -1.27
CA SER A 36 -9.83 9.18 -1.26
C SER A 36 -10.62 8.64 -2.44
N SER A 37 -9.97 8.41 -3.59
CA SER A 37 -10.61 7.85 -4.78
C SER A 37 -9.59 7.18 -5.70
N GLY A 38 -10.09 6.31 -6.57
CA GLY A 38 -9.31 5.68 -7.61
C GLY A 38 -10.15 5.49 -8.87
N THR A 39 -9.49 5.45 -10.02
CA THR A 39 -10.17 5.36 -11.31
C THR A 39 -10.69 3.97 -11.65
N GLY A 40 -10.35 2.97 -10.87
CA GLY A 40 -10.81 1.61 -11.10
C GLY A 40 -10.29 0.61 -10.09
N ARG A 41 -10.73 -0.62 -10.29
CA ARG A 41 -10.32 -1.76 -9.48
C ARG A 41 -8.87 -2.14 -9.81
N VAL A 42 -8.12 -2.57 -8.81
CA VAL A 42 -6.75 -3.08 -9.00
C VAL A 42 -6.85 -4.44 -9.71
N GLU A 43 -6.56 -4.44 -10.99
CA GLU A 43 -6.58 -5.61 -11.86
C GLU A 43 -5.30 -5.67 -12.67
N GLN A 44 -4.85 -6.89 -13.00
CA GLN A 44 -3.64 -7.08 -13.79
C GLN A 44 -3.75 -6.39 -15.13
N GLY A 45 -2.77 -5.58 -15.48
CA GLY A 45 -2.74 -4.81 -16.72
C GLY A 45 -3.44 -3.47 -16.65
N ALA A 46 -4.06 -3.11 -15.53
CA ALA A 46 -4.77 -1.84 -15.39
C ALA A 46 -3.81 -0.69 -15.13
N LEU A 47 -4.11 0.47 -15.70
CA LEU A 47 -3.48 1.73 -15.37
C LEU A 47 -4.49 2.50 -14.51
N ILE A 48 -4.11 2.81 -13.27
CA ILE A 48 -5.01 3.39 -12.28
C ILE A 48 -4.44 4.70 -11.76
N THR A 49 -5.29 5.71 -11.58
CA THR A 49 -4.94 6.94 -10.90
C THR A 49 -5.59 6.94 -9.54
N TRP A 50 -4.79 7.10 -8.50
CA TRP A 50 -5.23 7.26 -7.12
C TRP A 50 -5.12 8.72 -6.70
N ARG A 51 -6.13 9.24 -6.03
CA ARG A 51 -6.16 10.62 -5.53
C ARG A 51 -6.26 10.65 -4.03
N TYR A 52 -5.46 11.52 -3.43
CA TYR A 52 -5.51 11.82 -2.00
C TYR A 52 -5.90 13.29 -1.86
N GLU A 53 -7.21 13.54 -1.90
CA GLU A 53 -7.75 14.91 -1.98
C GLU A 53 -7.32 15.78 -0.80
N GLU A 54 -7.28 15.22 0.40
CA GLU A 54 -6.89 15.94 1.61
C GLU A 54 -5.46 16.49 1.56
N TYR A 55 -4.60 15.87 0.78
CA TYR A 55 -3.22 16.33 0.61
C TYR A 55 -2.97 16.97 -0.77
N GLY A 56 -4.01 17.07 -1.58
CA GLY A 56 -3.86 17.57 -2.94
C GLY A 56 -2.95 16.74 -3.81
N ALA A 57 -2.85 15.44 -3.51
CA ALA A 57 -1.93 14.54 -4.17
C ALA A 57 -2.65 13.60 -5.15
N GLU A 58 -1.95 13.23 -6.22
CA GLU A 58 -2.44 12.31 -7.23
C GLU A 58 -1.25 11.50 -7.75
N GLY A 59 -1.46 10.21 -8.00
CA GLY A 59 -0.43 9.35 -8.57
C GLY A 59 -1.05 8.25 -9.41
N SER A 60 -0.33 7.86 -10.45
CA SER A 60 -0.74 6.76 -11.32
C SER A 60 0.11 5.53 -11.07
N ILE A 61 -0.54 4.37 -11.09
CA ILE A 61 0.14 3.08 -10.97
C ILE A 61 -0.18 2.21 -12.17
N ASP A 62 0.77 1.34 -12.52
CA ASP A 62 0.60 0.33 -13.56
C ASP A 62 0.60 -1.04 -12.86
N VAL A 63 -0.53 -1.73 -12.89
CA VAL A 63 -0.69 -3.00 -12.19
C VAL A 63 -0.07 -4.12 -13.03
N LEU A 64 1.04 -4.67 -12.56
CA LEU A 64 1.84 -5.64 -13.30
C LEU A 64 1.35 -7.07 -13.09
N LYS A 65 0.89 -7.39 -11.87
CA LYS A 65 0.47 -8.74 -11.52
C LYS A 65 -0.56 -8.72 -10.41
N VAL A 66 -1.59 -9.54 -10.54
CA VAL A 66 -2.55 -9.81 -9.46
C VAL A 66 -2.78 -11.31 -9.37
N LYS A 67 -2.51 -11.86 -8.21
CA LYS A 67 -2.86 -13.24 -7.86
C LYS A 67 -3.82 -13.17 -6.69
N GLU A 68 -5.07 -13.52 -6.92
CA GLU A 68 -6.16 -13.33 -5.97
C GLU A 68 -5.82 -13.86 -4.57
N ASN A 69 -5.99 -13.00 -3.58
CA ASN A 69 -5.74 -13.28 -2.16
C ASN A 69 -4.29 -13.63 -1.80
N GLU A 70 -3.34 -13.50 -2.74
CA GLU A 70 -1.95 -13.89 -2.52
C GLU A 70 -0.94 -12.79 -2.81
N GLU A 71 -1.09 -12.06 -3.94
CA GLU A 71 -0.05 -11.12 -4.36
C GLU A 71 -0.57 -10.03 -5.29
N ILE A 72 -0.07 -8.81 -5.09
CA ILE A 72 -0.28 -7.67 -6.00
C ILE A 72 1.08 -7.04 -6.24
N ILE A 73 1.43 -6.81 -7.52
CA ILE A 73 2.65 -6.08 -7.90
C ILE A 73 2.25 -4.93 -8.80
N PHE A 74 2.70 -3.73 -8.47
CA PHE A 74 2.48 -2.56 -9.33
C PHE A 74 3.70 -1.66 -9.37
N SER A 75 3.86 -0.94 -10.47
CA SER A 75 4.87 0.11 -10.57
C SER A 75 4.26 1.44 -10.14
N TRP A 76 5.04 2.22 -9.41
CA TRP A 76 4.63 3.52 -8.90
C TRP A 76 5.78 4.50 -9.13
N GLY A 77 5.70 5.25 -10.23
CA GLY A 77 6.85 6.04 -10.68
C GLY A 77 8.05 5.14 -10.97
N ASP A 78 9.17 5.42 -10.34
CA ASP A 78 10.42 4.67 -10.53
C ASP A 78 10.52 3.43 -9.63
N THR A 79 9.54 3.20 -8.77
CA THR A 79 9.58 2.08 -7.83
C THR A 79 8.60 0.97 -8.22
N THR A 80 8.86 -0.22 -7.69
CA THR A 80 7.96 -1.36 -7.81
C THR A 80 7.52 -1.79 -6.43
N VAL A 81 6.22 -1.89 -6.23
CA VAL A 81 5.62 -2.28 -4.97
C VAL A 81 5.08 -3.69 -5.09
N THR A 82 5.42 -4.54 -4.14
CA THR A 82 4.89 -5.91 -4.04
C THR A 82 4.16 -6.05 -2.71
N MET A 83 2.91 -6.46 -2.78
CA MET A 83 2.10 -6.78 -1.61
C MET A 83 1.84 -8.27 -1.60
N THR A 84 2.17 -8.96 -0.52
CA THR A 84 1.88 -10.39 -0.35
C THR A 84 0.96 -10.60 0.84
N PHE A 85 0.09 -11.58 0.73
CA PHE A 85 -0.94 -11.90 1.72
C PHE A 85 -0.75 -13.34 2.15
N LEU A 86 -0.24 -13.55 3.34
CA LEU A 86 -0.05 -14.90 3.91
C LEU A 86 -1.12 -15.16 4.96
N GLU A 87 -2.06 -16.03 4.65
CA GLU A 87 -3.10 -16.40 5.60
C GLU A 87 -2.56 -17.42 6.60
N THR A 88 -2.85 -17.18 7.86
CA THR A 88 -2.46 -18.06 8.98
C THR A 88 -3.71 -18.41 9.78
N ASP A 89 -3.57 -19.27 10.80
CA ASP A 89 -4.68 -19.60 11.70
C ASP A 89 -5.18 -18.40 12.48
N GLU A 90 -4.35 -17.35 12.60
CA GLU A 90 -4.67 -16.16 13.38
C GLU A 90 -5.05 -14.94 12.52
N GLY A 91 -5.20 -15.12 11.20
CA GLY A 91 -5.53 -14.04 10.29
C GLY A 91 -4.57 -13.97 9.12
N THR A 92 -4.18 -12.76 8.71
CA THR A 92 -3.33 -12.53 7.55
C THR A 92 -2.10 -11.72 7.93
N LEU A 93 -0.94 -12.16 7.45
CA LEU A 93 0.27 -11.36 7.46
C LEU A 93 0.39 -10.69 6.10
N ILE A 94 0.22 -9.37 6.06
CA ILE A 94 0.46 -8.60 4.84
C ILE A 94 1.87 -8.03 4.89
N GLU A 95 2.60 -8.21 3.77
CA GLU A 95 3.94 -7.65 3.60
C GLU A 95 3.94 -6.73 2.39
N VAL A 96 4.44 -5.51 2.57
CA VAL A 96 4.63 -4.54 1.49
C VAL A 96 6.12 -4.32 1.32
N THR A 97 6.59 -4.49 0.09
CA THR A 97 7.98 -4.23 -0.29
C THR A 97 8.00 -3.20 -1.41
N GLU A 98 8.77 -2.15 -1.23
CA GLU A 98 8.99 -1.15 -2.29
C GLU A 98 10.45 -1.13 -2.66
N ALA A 99 10.75 -1.39 -3.93
CA ALA A 99 12.10 -1.48 -4.47
C ALA A 99 12.29 -0.48 -5.61
N GLY A 100 13.54 -0.12 -5.90
CA GLY A 100 13.89 0.76 -7.01
C GLY A 100 14.27 2.18 -6.62
N LEU A 101 14.29 2.50 -5.33
CA LEU A 101 14.83 3.78 -4.88
C LEU A 101 16.33 3.83 -5.15
N LYS A 102 16.81 4.97 -5.66
CA LYS A 102 18.20 5.10 -6.10
C LYS A 102 19.13 5.47 -4.96
N ALA A 103 20.11 4.60 -4.67
CA ALA A 103 21.05 4.78 -3.58
C ALA A 103 21.95 6.02 -3.76
N ASP A 104 22.12 6.49 -4.99
CA ASP A 104 22.94 7.67 -5.29
C ASP A 104 22.15 8.98 -5.25
N ASP A 105 20.85 8.93 -4.96
CA ASP A 105 20.04 10.13 -4.77
C ASP A 105 20.50 10.85 -3.48
N PRO A 106 20.84 12.16 -3.55
CA PRO A 106 21.24 12.91 -2.36
C PRO A 106 20.20 12.91 -1.24
N GLU A 107 18.91 12.73 -1.60
CA GLU A 107 17.80 12.73 -0.65
C GLU A 107 17.31 11.33 -0.30
N ILE A 108 18.13 10.29 -0.57
CA ILE A 108 17.68 8.90 -0.42
C ILE A 108 17.20 8.58 1.01
N VAL A 109 17.90 9.08 2.03
CA VAL A 109 17.51 8.81 3.41
C VAL A 109 16.16 9.42 3.73
N ASN A 110 15.94 10.67 3.35
CA ASN A 110 14.65 11.35 3.55
C ASN A 110 13.51 10.65 2.79
N LYS A 111 13.78 10.21 1.56
CA LYS A 111 12.79 9.47 0.77
C LYS A 111 12.44 8.14 1.40
N MET A 112 13.43 7.40 1.88
CA MET A 112 13.20 6.12 2.54
C MET A 112 12.41 6.28 3.84
N LEU A 113 12.75 7.29 4.64
CA LEU A 113 12.02 7.58 5.88
C LEU A 113 10.56 7.93 5.58
N GLY A 114 10.31 8.78 4.58
CA GLY A 114 8.97 9.16 4.19
C GLY A 114 8.14 7.97 3.67
N GLN A 115 8.73 7.13 2.84
CA GLN A 115 8.05 5.94 2.30
C GLN A 115 7.79 4.91 3.39
N LYS A 116 8.75 4.70 4.30
CA LYS A 116 8.54 3.78 5.43
C LYS A 116 7.41 4.27 6.33
N GLU A 117 7.40 5.55 6.67
CA GLU A 117 6.34 6.16 7.45
C GLU A 117 4.98 5.98 6.78
N GLY A 118 4.92 6.24 5.46
CA GLY A 118 3.69 6.11 4.68
C GLY A 118 3.15 4.68 4.68
N TRP A 119 4.00 3.69 4.49
CA TRP A 119 3.56 2.30 4.48
C TRP A 119 3.11 1.82 5.86
N VAL A 120 3.82 2.19 6.93
CA VAL A 120 3.40 1.85 8.30
C VAL A 120 2.04 2.46 8.60
N TYR A 121 1.87 3.74 8.25
CA TYR A 121 0.60 4.43 8.48
C TYR A 121 -0.54 3.80 7.68
N MET A 122 -0.32 3.55 6.38
CA MET A 122 -1.33 2.93 5.51
C MET A 122 -1.78 1.58 6.06
N LEU A 123 -0.82 0.72 6.44
CA LEU A 123 -1.16 -0.61 6.96
C LEU A 123 -1.88 -0.54 8.30
N THR A 124 -1.54 0.44 9.13
CA THR A 124 -2.26 0.66 10.40
C THR A 124 -3.71 1.09 10.15
N CYS A 125 -3.91 2.00 9.20
CA CYS A 125 -5.26 2.42 8.80
C CYS A 125 -6.05 1.27 8.18
N LEU A 126 -5.40 0.46 7.34
CA LEU A 126 -6.01 -0.73 6.76
C LEU A 126 -6.48 -1.71 7.84
N LYS A 127 -5.63 -1.97 8.82
CA LYS A 127 -5.97 -2.85 9.95
C LYS A 127 -7.19 -2.35 10.71
N GLY A 128 -7.21 -1.07 11.05
CA GLY A 128 -8.35 -0.47 11.74
C GLY A 128 -9.64 -0.57 10.94
N TYR A 129 -9.55 -0.38 9.63
CA TYR A 129 -10.69 -0.45 8.73
C TYR A 129 -11.23 -1.89 8.60
N VAL A 130 -10.35 -2.84 8.29
CA VAL A 130 -10.75 -4.23 8.02
C VAL A 130 -11.27 -4.92 9.29
N GLU A 131 -10.61 -4.69 10.44
CA GLU A 131 -10.98 -5.34 11.69
C GLU A 131 -12.17 -4.67 12.38
N ASN A 132 -12.28 -3.36 12.32
CA ASN A 132 -13.23 -2.61 13.14
C ASN A 132 -14.04 -1.54 12.39
N GLY A 133 -13.92 -1.46 11.08
CA GLY A 133 -14.65 -0.48 10.26
C GLY A 133 -14.28 0.98 10.53
N ILE A 134 -13.08 1.24 11.04
CA ILE A 134 -12.65 2.60 11.36
C ILE A 134 -12.24 3.33 10.08
N THR A 135 -12.88 4.46 9.78
CA THR A 135 -12.61 5.27 8.59
C THR A 135 -12.05 6.65 8.91
N THR A 136 -11.84 6.95 10.19
CA THR A 136 -11.44 8.29 10.65
C THR A 136 -9.92 8.44 10.84
N LEU A 137 -9.15 7.37 10.61
CA LEU A 137 -7.69 7.42 10.78
C LEU A 137 -6.97 8.01 9.57
N ARG A 138 -7.49 7.77 8.37
CA ARG A 138 -6.84 8.25 7.15
C ARG A 138 -6.75 9.79 7.15
N ALA A 139 -5.72 10.30 6.47
CA ALA A 139 -5.47 11.74 6.36
C ALA A 139 -5.26 12.45 7.71
N SER A 140 -4.88 11.70 8.75
CA SER A 140 -4.62 12.26 10.08
C SER A 140 -3.13 12.49 10.35
N LEU A 141 -2.25 11.96 9.49
CA LEU A 141 -0.81 12.16 9.62
C LEU A 141 -0.45 13.58 9.19
N VAL A 142 0.28 14.27 10.05
CA VAL A 142 0.70 15.66 9.83
C VAL A 142 2.22 15.68 9.67
N HIS A 143 2.68 16.42 8.65
CA HIS A 143 4.11 16.58 8.36
C HIS A 143 4.63 17.96 8.76
#